data_6d8da9aa528a2751c54fc09b988d22c1
#
_entry.id   6d8da9aa528a2751c54fc09b988d22c1
#
_cell.length_a   1.000
_cell.length_b   1.000
_cell.length_c   1.000
_cell.angle_alpha   90.00
_cell.angle_beta   90.00
_cell.angle_gamma   90.00
#
_symmetry.space_group_name_H-M   'P 1'
#
loop_
_entity.id
_entity.type
_entity.pdbx_description
1 polymer ?
#
loop_
_entity_poly.entity_id
_entity_poly.type
_entity_poly.pdbx_seq_one_letter_code
_entity_poly.pdbx_strand_id
1 'polypeptide(L)'
;MEAKTTCHSGCGCSCGHNKGEEHPNVVLPILSFILLIVGLILNHTGQGWFSPTVKLVWYLAAFLPVGLPVIRAAYHEALRKDFFTEFTLVSVASTGAFSIGEYPEAVAVMLFYTVGEMLQNRAVERASQSISRLLDVRPERTNVFREGNYINVSPKEVRTGERIEVKPGGRIPLDGILQEA
;
A
#
# COMPACT_ATOMS: atom_id res chain seq x y z
N MET A 1 -35.67 6.99 -3.02
CA MET A 1 -35.29 8.26 -2.35
C MET A 1 -33.83 8.13 -1.99
N GLU A 2 -32.94 8.60 -2.89
CA GLU A 2 -31.50 8.53 -2.70
C GLU A 2 -31.04 9.74 -1.90
N ALA A 3 -30.42 9.46 -0.75
CA ALA A 3 -29.77 10.50 0.06
C ALA A 3 -28.39 10.82 -0.52
N LYS A 4 -28.28 11.91 -1.24
CA LYS A 4 -27.01 12.53 -1.64
C LYS A 4 -26.31 13.08 -0.40
N THR A 5 -25.27 12.40 0.04
CA THR A 5 -24.36 12.93 1.08
C THR A 5 -23.33 13.84 0.42
N THR A 6 -23.52 15.14 0.56
CA THR A 6 -22.57 16.19 0.17
C THR A 6 -21.44 16.26 1.21
N CYS A 7 -20.24 15.86 0.84
CA CYS A 7 -19.03 16.12 1.63
C CYS A 7 -18.63 17.58 1.48
N HIS A 8 -18.67 18.34 2.59
CA HIS A 8 -18.19 19.71 2.68
C HIS A 8 -16.65 19.73 2.77
N SER A 9 -16.07 20.62 1.98
CA SER A 9 -14.64 20.90 1.84
C SER A 9 -13.97 21.20 3.19
N GLY A 10 -12.90 20.45 3.56
CA GLY A 10 -12.00 20.92 4.60
C GLY A 10 -11.39 19.91 5.58
N CYS A 11 -11.44 18.61 5.32
CA CYS A 11 -10.61 17.65 6.05
C CYS A 11 -10.13 16.59 5.07
N GLY A 12 -8.80 16.40 5.00
CA GLY A 12 -8.17 15.38 4.18
C GLY A 12 -8.52 13.96 4.64
N CYS A 13 -9.78 13.58 4.41
CA CYS A 13 -10.19 12.20 4.43
C CYS A 13 -9.64 11.59 3.16
N SER A 14 -8.48 10.96 3.24
CA SER A 14 -8.05 9.94 2.30
C SER A 14 -9.17 8.91 2.27
N CYS A 15 -10.10 9.07 1.31
CA CYS A 15 -11.06 8.03 0.98
C CYS A 15 -10.22 6.82 0.58
N GLY A 16 -10.18 5.81 1.45
CA GLY A 16 -9.52 4.55 1.17
C GLY A 16 -9.98 4.06 -0.18
N HIS A 17 -9.10 4.21 -1.16
CA HIS A 17 -9.20 3.52 -2.41
C HIS A 17 -9.08 2.05 -2.04
N ASN A 18 -10.19 1.35 -2.08
CA ASN A 18 -10.29 -0.10 -1.89
C ASN A 18 -9.59 -0.76 -3.10
N LYS A 19 -8.27 -0.62 -3.17
CA LYS A 19 -7.42 -1.50 -3.94
C LYS A 19 -7.56 -2.83 -3.22
N GLY A 20 -8.26 -3.77 -3.86
CA GLY A 20 -8.25 -5.15 -3.40
C GLY A 20 -6.84 -5.48 -2.95
N GLU A 21 -6.69 -6.00 -1.74
CA GLU A 21 -5.44 -6.42 -1.14
C GLU A 21 -4.83 -7.54 -2.01
N GLU A 22 -4.26 -7.17 -3.14
CA GLU A 22 -3.22 -7.98 -3.74
C GLU A 22 -2.02 -7.81 -2.83
N HIS A 23 -1.87 -8.71 -1.88
CA HIS A 23 -0.61 -8.91 -1.18
C HIS A 23 0.48 -8.93 -2.25
N PRO A 24 1.45 -8.01 -2.22
CA PRO A 24 2.52 -8.01 -3.19
C PRO A 24 3.22 -9.36 -3.08
N ASN A 25 2.94 -10.22 -4.05
CA ASN A 25 3.54 -11.55 -4.13
C ASN A 25 5.05 -11.35 -4.29
N VAL A 26 5.78 -11.39 -3.18
CA VAL A 26 7.25 -11.24 -3.15
C VAL A 26 7.92 -12.29 -4.05
N VAL A 27 7.21 -13.37 -4.34
CA VAL A 27 7.67 -14.46 -5.20
C VAL A 27 7.90 -14.01 -6.65
N LEU A 28 7.06 -13.10 -7.19
CA LEU A 28 7.18 -12.63 -8.57
C LEU A 28 8.50 -11.86 -8.83
N PRO A 29 8.86 -10.83 -8.04
CA PRO A 29 10.13 -10.14 -8.22
C PRO A 29 11.35 -11.04 -7.95
N ILE A 30 11.26 -11.99 -7.02
CA ILE A 30 12.33 -12.96 -6.79
C ILE A 30 12.53 -13.85 -8.01
N LEU A 31 11.45 -14.36 -8.61
CA LEU A 31 11.53 -15.18 -9.82
C LEU A 31 12.14 -14.40 -10.98
N SER A 32 11.70 -13.17 -11.19
CA SER A 32 12.25 -12.26 -12.21
C SER A 32 13.74 -12.00 -11.99
N PHE A 33 14.17 -11.80 -10.74
CA PHE A 33 15.57 -11.60 -10.38
C PHE A 33 16.45 -12.82 -10.70
N ILE A 34 15.96 -14.02 -10.37
CA ILE A 34 16.65 -15.27 -10.68
C ILE A 34 16.80 -15.42 -12.21
N LEU A 35 15.72 -15.18 -12.97
CA LEU A 35 15.75 -15.27 -14.44
C LEU A 35 16.73 -14.25 -15.05
N LEU A 36 16.80 -13.04 -14.49
CA LEU A 36 17.73 -12.00 -14.92
C LEU A 36 19.18 -12.44 -14.70
N ILE A 37 19.53 -12.95 -13.51
CA ILE A 37 20.88 -13.41 -13.19
C ILE A 37 21.28 -14.57 -14.11
N VAL A 38 20.41 -15.55 -14.29
CA VAL A 38 20.67 -16.68 -15.18
C VAL A 38 20.88 -16.19 -16.62
N GLY A 39 20.07 -15.25 -17.10
CA GLY A 39 20.21 -14.64 -18.42
C GLY A 39 21.54 -13.89 -18.60
N LEU A 40 22.00 -13.15 -17.56
CA LEU A 40 23.30 -12.48 -17.58
C LEU A 40 24.46 -13.47 -17.65
N ILE A 41 24.42 -14.55 -16.87
CA ILE A 41 25.44 -15.61 -16.89
C ILE A 41 25.49 -16.28 -18.27
N LEU A 42 24.34 -16.62 -18.85
CA LEU A 42 24.24 -17.21 -20.18
C LEU A 42 24.77 -16.26 -21.27
N ASN A 43 24.50 -14.96 -21.13
CA ASN A 43 25.02 -13.96 -22.07
C ASN A 43 26.55 -13.79 -21.96
N HIS A 44 27.10 -13.92 -20.74
CA HIS A 44 28.54 -13.79 -20.50
C HIS A 44 29.32 -15.04 -20.95
N THR A 45 28.72 -16.24 -20.83
CA THR A 45 29.38 -17.51 -21.24
C THR A 45 29.45 -17.71 -22.75
N GLY A 46 28.88 -16.79 -23.54
CA GLY A 46 29.07 -16.77 -25.00
C GLY A 46 28.61 -18.03 -25.74
N GLN A 47 27.63 -18.73 -25.18
CA GLN A 47 27.11 -19.96 -25.78
C GLN A 47 26.44 -19.65 -27.12
N GLY A 48 26.93 -20.25 -28.20
CA GLY A 48 26.43 -20.06 -29.56
C GLY A 48 24.93 -20.38 -29.76
N TRP A 49 24.32 -20.98 -28.75
CA TRP A 49 22.90 -21.27 -28.68
C TRP A 49 22.03 -20.06 -28.31
N PHE A 50 22.64 -19.00 -27.75
CA PHE A 50 21.96 -17.82 -27.27
C PHE A 50 21.78 -16.78 -28.40
N SER A 51 21.00 -17.17 -29.42
CA SER A 51 20.71 -16.29 -30.56
C SER A 51 19.93 -15.05 -30.10
N PRO A 52 19.92 -13.94 -30.86
CA PRO A 52 19.21 -12.72 -30.51
C PRO A 52 17.73 -12.95 -30.19
N THR A 53 17.09 -13.88 -30.88
CA THR A 53 15.69 -14.24 -30.69
C THR A 53 15.47 -14.96 -29.35
N VAL A 54 16.38 -15.87 -28.97
CA VAL A 54 16.29 -16.57 -27.66
C VAL A 54 16.52 -15.60 -26.51
N LYS A 55 17.43 -14.64 -26.66
CA LYS A 55 17.66 -13.56 -25.69
C LYS A 55 16.38 -12.76 -25.46
N LEU A 56 15.73 -12.31 -26.52
CA LEU A 56 14.50 -11.54 -26.44
C LEU A 56 13.40 -12.32 -25.68
N VAL A 57 13.18 -13.59 -26.06
CA VAL A 57 12.14 -14.41 -25.41
C VAL A 57 12.46 -14.65 -23.92
N TRP A 58 13.73 -14.90 -23.60
CA TRP A 58 14.17 -15.12 -22.22
C TRP A 58 13.94 -13.89 -21.33
N TYR A 59 14.41 -12.72 -21.77
CA TYR A 59 14.26 -11.49 -21.01
C TYR A 59 12.82 -10.99 -21.00
N LEU A 60 12.04 -11.26 -22.03
CA LEU A 60 10.61 -11.00 -22.02
C LEU A 60 9.90 -11.86 -20.97
N ALA A 61 10.27 -13.14 -20.84
CA ALA A 61 9.73 -14.02 -19.79
C ALA A 61 10.13 -13.55 -18.39
N ALA A 62 11.34 -13.00 -18.22
CA ALA A 62 11.78 -12.41 -16.95
C ALA A 62 11.08 -11.07 -16.65
N PHE A 63 10.72 -10.30 -17.68
CA PHE A 63 10.05 -9.01 -17.57
C PHE A 63 8.57 -9.13 -17.19
N LEU A 64 7.86 -10.12 -17.75
CA LEU A 64 6.40 -10.26 -17.62
C LEU A 64 5.90 -10.25 -16.15
N PRO A 65 6.50 -10.97 -15.20
CA PRO A 65 5.99 -11.02 -13.83
C PRO A 65 6.03 -9.67 -13.11
N VAL A 66 7.03 -8.84 -13.40
CA VAL A 66 7.21 -7.53 -12.75
C VAL A 66 6.70 -6.37 -13.60
N GLY A 67 6.77 -6.48 -14.93
CA GLY A 67 6.38 -5.41 -15.86
C GLY A 67 4.87 -5.33 -16.06
N LEU A 68 4.17 -6.45 -16.07
CA LEU A 68 2.75 -6.50 -16.38
C LEU A 68 1.87 -5.70 -15.40
N PRO A 69 2.06 -5.78 -14.07
CA PRO A 69 1.31 -4.96 -13.11
C PRO A 69 1.62 -3.47 -13.28
N VAL A 70 2.90 -3.11 -13.51
CA VAL A 70 3.32 -1.71 -13.68
C VAL A 70 2.75 -1.10 -14.97
N ILE A 71 2.82 -1.83 -16.09
CA ILE A 71 2.24 -1.38 -17.38
C ILE A 71 0.72 -1.22 -17.27
N ARG A 72 0.04 -2.13 -16.57
CA ARG A 72 -1.41 -1.98 -16.33
C ARG A 72 -1.74 -0.76 -15.50
N ALA A 73 -0.95 -0.48 -14.46
CA ALA A 73 -1.12 0.73 -13.65
C ALA A 73 -0.88 1.99 -14.51
N ALA A 74 0.20 2.05 -15.28
CA ALA A 74 0.50 3.13 -16.21
C ALA A 74 -0.64 3.36 -17.22
N TYR A 75 -1.19 2.29 -17.79
CA TYR A 75 -2.31 2.38 -18.72
C TYR A 75 -3.58 2.95 -18.06
N HIS A 76 -3.89 2.52 -16.83
CA HIS A 76 -5.04 3.04 -16.08
C HIS A 76 -4.91 4.52 -15.75
N GLU A 77 -3.72 4.97 -15.39
CA GLU A 77 -3.47 6.39 -15.08
C GLU A 77 -3.44 7.25 -16.34
N ALA A 78 -2.87 6.74 -17.42
CA ALA A 78 -2.92 7.41 -18.72
C ALA A 78 -4.36 7.65 -19.20
N LEU A 79 -5.28 6.71 -18.95
CA LEU A 79 -6.72 6.89 -19.24
C LEU A 79 -7.38 7.99 -18.40
N ARG A 80 -6.84 8.29 -17.21
CA ARG A 80 -7.28 9.37 -16.32
C ARG A 80 -6.69 10.73 -16.68
N LYS A 81 -5.92 10.81 -17.79
CA LYS A 81 -5.18 11.98 -18.28
C LYS A 81 -3.98 12.39 -17.41
N ASP A 82 -3.58 11.57 -16.45
CA ASP A 82 -2.36 11.77 -15.67
C ASP A 82 -1.20 11.05 -16.36
N PHE A 83 -0.65 11.68 -17.40
CA PHE A 83 0.42 11.09 -18.21
C PHE A 83 1.80 11.16 -17.55
N PHE A 84 1.99 12.03 -16.59
CA PHE A 84 3.29 12.26 -15.92
C PHE A 84 3.35 11.53 -14.57
N THR A 85 3.08 10.24 -14.58
CA THR A 85 3.27 9.40 -13.41
C THR A 85 4.58 8.62 -13.48
N GLU A 86 5.07 8.21 -12.34
CA GLU A 86 6.24 7.34 -12.23
C GLU A 86 6.07 6.05 -13.02
N PHE A 87 4.87 5.45 -13.02
CA PHE A 87 4.55 4.24 -13.78
C PHE A 87 4.71 4.43 -15.29
N THR A 88 4.26 5.58 -15.81
CA THR A 88 4.39 5.91 -17.23
C THR A 88 5.84 6.10 -17.62
N LEU A 89 6.61 6.84 -16.80
CA LEU A 89 8.02 7.09 -17.05
C LEU A 89 8.83 5.79 -17.12
N VAL A 90 8.66 4.91 -16.11
CA VAL A 90 9.37 3.63 -16.04
C VAL A 90 8.95 2.69 -17.17
N SER A 91 7.66 2.68 -17.55
CA SER A 91 7.16 1.88 -18.67
C SER A 91 7.74 2.33 -20.00
N VAL A 92 7.83 3.64 -20.25
CA VAL A 92 8.46 4.21 -21.46
C VAL A 92 9.95 3.90 -21.49
N ALA A 93 10.66 4.08 -20.38
CA ALA A 93 12.10 3.79 -20.29
C ALA A 93 12.38 2.31 -20.57
N SER A 94 11.62 1.39 -19.97
CA SER A 94 11.77 -0.05 -20.19
C SER A 94 11.47 -0.46 -21.64
N THR A 95 10.40 0.12 -22.23
CA THR A 95 10.06 -0.11 -23.64
C THR A 95 11.16 0.42 -24.57
N GLY A 96 11.73 1.58 -24.25
CA GLY A 96 12.88 2.14 -24.97
C GLY A 96 14.10 1.21 -24.94
N ALA A 97 14.45 0.68 -23.75
CA ALA A 97 15.55 -0.26 -23.59
C ALA A 97 15.33 -1.56 -24.39
N PHE A 98 14.11 -2.10 -24.42
CA PHE A 98 13.78 -3.23 -25.29
C PHE A 98 13.95 -2.90 -26.79
N SER A 99 13.60 -1.67 -27.20
CA SER A 99 13.68 -1.24 -28.60
C SER A 99 15.12 -1.12 -29.11
N ILE A 100 16.07 -0.74 -28.25
CA ILE A 100 17.50 -0.64 -28.58
C ILE A 100 18.25 -1.97 -28.41
N GLY A 101 17.57 -3.01 -27.89
CA GLY A 101 18.15 -4.35 -27.72
C GLY A 101 18.84 -4.58 -26.35
N GLU A 102 18.79 -3.63 -25.45
CA GLU A 102 19.34 -3.73 -24.09
C GLU A 102 18.32 -4.40 -23.13
N TYR A 103 18.03 -5.67 -23.41
CA TYR A 103 17.01 -6.45 -22.68
C TYR A 103 17.31 -6.61 -21.19
N PRO A 104 18.57 -6.90 -20.74
CA PRO A 104 18.87 -7.03 -19.32
C PRO A 104 18.61 -5.76 -18.54
N GLU A 105 18.92 -4.60 -19.15
CA GLU A 105 18.72 -3.28 -18.53
C GLU A 105 17.23 -2.99 -18.34
N ALA A 106 16.40 -3.27 -19.33
CA ALA A 106 14.95 -3.11 -19.23
C ALA A 106 14.35 -3.92 -18.07
N VAL A 107 14.78 -5.18 -17.92
CA VAL A 107 14.32 -6.05 -16.82
C VAL A 107 14.83 -5.54 -15.48
N ALA A 108 16.11 -5.12 -15.42
CA ALA A 108 16.71 -4.59 -14.19
C ALA A 108 16.00 -3.33 -13.70
N VAL A 109 15.73 -2.36 -14.58
CA VAL A 109 15.02 -1.12 -14.24
C VAL A 109 13.64 -1.44 -13.68
N MET A 110 12.86 -2.29 -14.33
CA MET A 110 11.52 -2.65 -13.88
C MET A 110 11.55 -3.40 -12.54
N LEU A 111 12.54 -4.25 -12.34
CA LEU A 111 12.73 -5.00 -11.11
C LEU A 111 13.07 -4.07 -9.94
N PHE A 112 14.03 -3.15 -10.13
CA PHE A 112 14.40 -2.17 -9.10
C PHE A 112 13.22 -1.26 -8.74
N TYR A 113 12.46 -0.85 -9.75
CA TYR A 113 11.23 -0.08 -9.53
C TYR A 113 10.22 -0.85 -8.65
N THR A 114 9.92 -2.09 -9.01
CA THR A 114 8.96 -2.92 -8.26
C THR A 114 9.41 -3.18 -6.82
N VAL A 115 10.71 -3.41 -6.61
CA VAL A 115 11.28 -3.57 -5.26
C VAL A 115 11.16 -2.27 -4.47
N GLY A 116 11.47 -1.13 -5.10
CA GLY A 116 11.35 0.20 -4.49
C GLY A 116 9.92 0.50 -4.07
N GLU A 117 8.94 0.28 -4.93
CA GLU A 117 7.52 0.44 -4.64
C GLU A 117 7.07 -0.45 -3.48
N MET A 118 7.53 -1.71 -3.47
CA MET A 118 7.21 -2.63 -2.37
C MET A 118 7.77 -2.16 -1.03
N LEU A 119 8.99 -1.61 -1.00
CA LEU A 119 9.59 -1.04 0.20
C LEU A 119 8.85 0.23 0.66
N GLN A 120 8.50 1.10 -0.28
CA GLN A 120 7.73 2.31 -0.01
C GLN A 120 6.37 1.98 0.59
N ASN A 121 5.64 1.05 0.01
CA ASN A 121 4.32 0.62 0.52
C ASN A 121 4.42 0.06 1.94
N ARG A 122 5.43 -0.74 2.25
CA ARG A 122 5.69 -1.24 3.60
C ARG A 122 6.04 -0.12 4.59
N ALA A 123 6.81 0.88 4.16
CA ALA A 123 7.17 2.01 5.01
C ALA A 123 5.93 2.86 5.36
N VAL A 124 5.08 3.15 4.38
CA VAL A 124 3.82 3.88 4.56
C VAL A 124 2.85 3.11 5.47
N GLU A 125 2.72 1.81 5.28
CA GLU A 125 1.87 0.96 6.11
C GLU A 125 2.31 0.99 7.58
N ARG A 126 3.61 0.85 7.85
CA ARG A 126 4.15 0.93 9.21
C ARG A 126 3.92 2.31 9.85
N ALA A 127 4.11 3.38 9.10
CA ALA A 127 3.85 4.74 9.57
C ALA A 127 2.37 4.92 9.92
N SER A 128 1.47 4.46 9.08
CA SER A 128 0.02 4.52 9.29
C SER A 128 -0.43 3.72 10.52
N GLN A 129 0.11 2.52 10.72
CA GLN A 129 -0.17 1.70 11.90
C GLN A 129 0.28 2.37 13.20
N SER A 130 1.41 3.08 13.17
CA SER A 130 1.91 3.82 14.34
C SER A 130 0.96 4.96 14.72
N ILE A 131 0.43 5.67 13.76
CA ILE A 131 -0.55 6.75 13.97
C ILE A 131 -1.87 6.19 14.48
N SER A 132 -2.36 5.10 13.89
CA SER A 132 -3.60 4.44 14.34
C SER A 132 -3.53 3.99 15.80
N ARG A 133 -2.38 3.46 16.25
CA ARG A 133 -2.16 3.08 17.66
C ARG A 133 -2.18 4.28 18.60
N LEU A 134 -1.76 5.47 18.14
CA LEU A 134 -1.82 6.70 18.93
C LEU A 134 -3.23 7.29 18.98
N LEU A 135 -4.03 7.08 17.94
CA LEU A 135 -5.44 7.53 17.88
C LEU A 135 -6.39 6.58 18.63
N ASP A 136 -6.01 5.31 18.77
CA ASP A 136 -6.79 4.28 19.48
C ASP A 136 -6.62 4.38 21.02
N VAL A 137 -6.52 5.64 21.51
CA VAL A 137 -6.37 5.95 22.94
C VAL A 137 -7.71 5.84 23.69
N ARG A 138 -8.84 5.77 22.97
CA ARG A 138 -10.15 5.64 23.62
C ARG A 138 -10.39 4.21 24.07
N PRO A 139 -10.68 3.98 25.35
CA PRO A 139 -11.09 2.66 25.82
C PRO A 139 -12.41 2.25 25.15
N GLU A 140 -12.49 0.98 24.76
CA GLU A 140 -13.70 0.42 24.12
C GLU A 140 -14.90 0.37 25.08
N ARG A 141 -14.64 0.42 26.39
CA ARG A 141 -15.65 0.33 27.45
C ARG A 141 -15.40 1.32 28.57
N THR A 142 -16.47 1.78 29.19
CA THR A 142 -16.46 2.70 30.33
C THR A 142 -17.47 2.28 31.37
N ASN A 143 -17.19 2.55 32.66
CA ASN A 143 -18.09 2.32 33.75
C ASN A 143 -18.94 3.56 33.94
N VAL A 144 -20.22 3.46 33.72
CA VAL A 144 -21.24 4.53 33.95
C VAL A 144 -22.06 4.21 35.15
N PHE A 145 -22.28 5.22 36.01
CA PHE A 145 -23.15 5.11 37.18
C PHE A 145 -24.61 5.34 36.80
N ARG A 146 -25.42 4.28 36.82
CA ARG A 146 -26.88 4.32 36.59
C ARG A 146 -27.59 3.55 37.67
N GLU A 147 -28.67 4.12 38.18
CA GLU A 147 -29.57 3.46 39.15
C GLU A 147 -28.85 2.86 40.38
N GLY A 148 -27.81 3.54 40.87
CA GLY A 148 -27.06 3.09 42.05
C GLY A 148 -25.95 2.06 41.79
N ASN A 149 -25.75 1.62 40.54
CA ASN A 149 -24.73 0.64 40.17
C ASN A 149 -23.85 1.13 39.01
N TYR A 150 -22.62 0.62 38.99
CA TYR A 150 -21.72 0.84 37.85
C TYR A 150 -21.97 -0.21 36.76
N ILE A 151 -22.35 0.26 35.58
CA ILE A 151 -22.61 -0.58 34.40
C ILE A 151 -21.53 -0.33 33.37
N ASN A 152 -20.97 -1.41 32.83
CA ASN A 152 -19.91 -1.35 31.79
C ASN A 152 -20.54 -1.25 30.40
N VAL A 153 -20.45 -0.07 29.78
CA VAL A 153 -21.06 0.24 28.47
C VAL A 153 -20.05 0.80 27.50
N SER A 154 -20.42 0.83 26.21
CA SER A 154 -19.62 1.52 25.20
C SER A 154 -19.64 3.04 25.42
N PRO A 155 -18.52 3.76 25.24
CA PRO A 155 -18.49 5.22 25.34
C PRO A 155 -19.51 5.93 24.43
N LYS A 156 -19.95 5.27 23.35
CA LYS A 156 -20.98 5.80 22.42
C LYS A 156 -22.38 5.79 23.01
N GLU A 157 -22.63 5.00 24.06
CA GLU A 157 -23.92 4.85 24.71
C GLU A 157 -24.08 5.75 25.94
N VAL A 158 -23.00 6.46 26.31
CA VAL A 158 -23.00 7.40 27.44
C VAL A 158 -23.64 8.70 27.01
N ARG A 159 -24.59 9.17 27.81
CA ARG A 159 -25.31 10.43 27.59
C ARG A 159 -24.63 11.59 28.32
N THR A 160 -24.77 12.78 27.75
CA THR A 160 -24.26 14.01 28.37
C THR A 160 -24.90 14.20 29.76
N GLY A 161 -24.06 14.41 30.79
CA GLY A 161 -24.47 14.57 32.18
C GLY A 161 -24.45 13.27 33.01
N GLU A 162 -24.15 12.12 32.40
CA GLU A 162 -23.95 10.87 33.16
C GLU A 162 -22.58 10.86 33.86
N ARG A 163 -22.53 10.26 35.03
CA ARG A 163 -21.33 10.10 35.84
C ARG A 163 -20.58 8.84 35.40
N ILE A 164 -19.29 8.99 35.10
CA ILE A 164 -18.41 7.86 34.74
C ILE A 164 -17.33 7.68 35.80
N GLU A 165 -16.91 6.44 36.01
CA GLU A 165 -15.81 6.09 36.88
C GLU A 165 -14.58 5.75 36.05
N VAL A 166 -13.44 6.43 36.29
CA VAL A 166 -12.14 6.10 35.71
C VAL A 166 -11.24 5.63 36.84
N LYS A 167 -10.79 4.36 36.77
CA LYS A 167 -9.89 3.81 37.78
C LYS A 167 -8.48 4.34 37.64
N PRO A 168 -7.68 4.43 38.72
CA PRO A 168 -6.27 4.81 38.64
C PRO A 168 -5.52 3.95 37.61
N GLY A 169 -4.77 4.62 36.71
CA GLY A 169 -4.10 3.96 35.58
C GLY A 169 -5.00 3.69 34.37
N GLY A 170 -6.30 3.94 34.49
CA GLY A 170 -7.25 3.84 33.36
C GLY A 170 -7.16 5.05 32.42
N ARG A 171 -7.58 4.85 31.17
CA ARG A 171 -7.68 5.93 30.17
C ARG A 171 -9.03 6.63 30.29
N ILE A 172 -9.06 7.94 30.11
CA ILE A 172 -10.30 8.73 30.11
C ILE A 172 -11.04 8.49 28.80
N PRO A 173 -12.26 7.92 28.84
CA PRO A 173 -13.00 7.51 27.64
C PRO A 173 -13.70 8.66 26.92
N LEU A 174 -14.10 9.70 27.66
CA LEU A 174 -14.93 10.82 27.21
C LEU A 174 -14.48 12.12 27.88
N ASP A 175 -14.69 13.23 27.20
CA ASP A 175 -14.46 14.56 27.76
C ASP A 175 -15.49 14.84 28.85
N GLY A 176 -15.07 15.41 29.97
CA GLY A 176 -15.91 15.68 31.09
C GLY A 176 -15.30 16.59 32.13
N ILE A 177 -16.05 16.85 33.19
CA ILE A 177 -15.64 17.66 34.35
C ILE A 177 -15.36 16.71 35.53
N LEU A 178 -14.17 16.82 36.11
CA LEU A 178 -13.82 16.04 37.29
C LEU A 178 -14.68 16.50 38.47
N GLN A 179 -15.40 15.58 39.11
CA GLN A 179 -16.24 15.86 40.25
C GLN A 179 -15.54 15.48 41.56
N GLU A 180 -14.89 14.31 41.60
CA GLU A 180 -14.15 13.81 42.76
C GLU A 180 -12.88 13.07 42.24
N ALA A 181 -11.78 13.17 43.00
CA ALA A 181 -10.52 12.47 42.72
C ALA A 181 -10.23 11.46 43.86
#